data_bc083e6623d960555180e61f44e50080
#
_entry.id   bc083e6623d960555180e61f44e50080
#
_cell.length_a   1.000
_cell.length_b   1.000
_cell.length_c   1.000
_cell.angle_alpha   90.00
_cell.angle_beta   90.00
_cell.angle_gamma   90.00
#
_symmetry.space_group_name_H-M   'P 1'
#
loop_
_entity.id
_entity.type
_entity.pdbx_description
1 polymer ?
#
loop_
_entity_poly.entity_id
_entity_poly.type
_entity_poly.pdbx_seq_one_letter_code
_entity_poly.pdbx_strand_id
1 'polypeptide(L)'
;MNRSWMIIALLAAALAAGCATKKGFEKPGFAYGCPIGDAKVSSMDDLVKVKVLSEGKRTTIEATEMRCTMTGDLLKIDVNLNNDSSKVKRVAYKFRWIDREGMRAWEEEVWKPLLMYESSNITVSGVAPTNKAVDFRLVLLSQE
;
A
#
# COMPACT_ATOMS: atom_id res chain seq x y z
N MET A 1 76.53 -30.83 1.67
CA MET A 1 75.68 -30.71 0.46
C MET A 1 74.41 -31.48 0.76
N ASN A 2 73.33 -30.81 1.06
CA ASN A 2 71.99 -31.33 0.78
C ASN A 2 70.99 -30.23 1.19
N ARG A 3 70.36 -29.72 0.20
CA ARG A 3 69.42 -28.63 0.28
C ARG A 3 68.06 -29.22 0.57
N SER A 4 67.61 -29.09 1.83
CA SER A 4 66.26 -29.41 2.21
C SER A 4 65.36 -28.19 1.87
N TRP A 5 64.53 -28.35 0.90
CA TRP A 5 63.49 -27.39 0.62
C TRP A 5 62.27 -27.69 1.51
N MET A 6 62.11 -26.84 2.49
CA MET A 6 60.86 -26.76 3.24
C MET A 6 59.77 -26.17 2.38
N ILE A 7 58.83 -26.99 2.02
CA ILE A 7 57.57 -26.55 1.42
C ILE A 7 56.65 -26.14 2.56
N ILE A 8 56.53 -24.85 2.77
CA ILE A 8 55.56 -24.28 3.70
C ILE A 8 54.24 -24.26 2.98
N ALA A 9 53.37 -25.22 3.28
CA ALA A 9 51.98 -25.19 2.86
C ALA A 9 51.25 -24.14 3.66
N LEU A 10 50.99 -22.98 3.06
CA LEU A 10 50.08 -21.96 3.58
C LEU A 10 48.63 -22.48 3.41
N LEU A 11 48.09 -22.98 4.50
CA LEU A 11 46.66 -23.19 4.62
C LEU A 11 45.98 -21.81 4.70
N ALA A 12 45.45 -21.32 3.60
CA ALA A 12 44.55 -20.21 3.57
C ALA A 12 43.17 -20.69 4.09
N ALA A 13 42.94 -20.50 5.39
CA ALA A 13 41.60 -20.65 5.95
C ALA A 13 40.73 -19.50 5.43
N ALA A 14 39.95 -19.77 4.41
CA ALA A 14 38.89 -18.86 3.97
C ALA A 14 37.84 -18.80 5.08
N LEU A 15 37.92 -17.79 5.90
CA LEU A 15 36.84 -17.35 6.78
C LEU A 15 35.71 -16.87 5.88
N ALA A 16 34.77 -17.76 5.54
CA ALA A 16 33.48 -17.39 5.03
C ALA A 16 32.76 -16.61 6.16
N ALA A 17 32.98 -15.30 6.22
CA ALA A 17 32.13 -14.41 6.95
C ALA A 17 30.75 -14.46 6.33
N GLY A 18 29.91 -15.34 6.85
CA GLY A 18 28.51 -15.33 6.55
C GLY A 18 27.96 -13.97 6.97
N CYS A 19 27.75 -13.10 5.98
CA CYS A 19 26.92 -11.93 6.18
C CYS A 19 25.53 -12.45 6.54
N ALA A 20 25.28 -12.58 7.84
CA ALA A 20 23.91 -12.61 8.35
C ALA A 20 23.31 -11.27 7.95
N THR A 21 22.62 -11.24 6.82
CA THR A 21 21.72 -10.16 6.44
C THR A 21 20.73 -10.04 7.59
N LYS A 22 20.97 -9.10 8.50
CA LYS A 22 19.94 -8.62 9.38
C LYS A 22 18.77 -8.32 8.44
N LYS A 23 17.67 -9.04 8.57
CA LYS A 23 16.38 -8.63 8.02
C LYS A 23 16.08 -7.29 8.70
N GLY A 24 16.65 -6.22 8.17
CA GLY A 24 16.23 -4.88 8.48
C GLY A 24 14.75 -4.85 8.10
N PHE A 25 13.94 -4.22 8.91
CA PHE A 25 12.59 -3.86 8.55
C PHE A 25 12.65 -3.28 7.14
N GLU A 26 12.30 -4.09 6.15
CA GLU A 26 12.15 -3.59 4.80
C GLU A 26 11.08 -2.52 4.89
N LYS A 27 11.44 -1.32 4.47
CA LYS A 27 10.45 -0.26 4.33
C LYS A 27 9.35 -0.84 3.47
N PRO A 28 8.07 -0.70 3.84
CA PRO A 28 6.99 -1.20 3.03
C PRO A 28 7.21 -0.74 1.60
N GLY A 29 7.08 -1.65 0.64
CA GLY A 29 7.23 -1.33 -0.76
C GLY A 29 6.24 -0.23 -1.16
N PHE A 30 6.55 0.49 -2.22
CA PHE A 30 5.70 1.55 -2.77
C PHE A 30 5.43 1.25 -4.24
N ALA A 31 4.20 1.53 -4.67
CA ALA A 31 3.82 1.56 -6.07
C ALA A 31 2.96 2.79 -6.33
N TYR A 32 3.28 3.56 -7.37
CA TYR A 32 2.60 4.82 -7.69
C TYR A 32 2.54 5.81 -6.51
N GLY A 33 3.58 5.83 -5.68
CA GLY A 33 3.66 6.65 -4.47
C GLY A 33 2.88 6.09 -3.27
N CYS A 34 2.08 5.04 -3.45
CA CYS A 34 1.29 4.42 -2.40
C CYS A 34 2.03 3.26 -1.72
N PRO A 35 1.91 3.13 -0.39
CA PRO A 35 2.46 2.00 0.34
C PRO A 35 1.74 0.71 -0.07
N ILE A 36 2.47 -0.36 -0.32
CA ILE A 36 1.93 -1.66 -0.75
C ILE A 36 2.26 -2.80 0.22
N GLY A 37 3.10 -2.56 1.24
CA GLY A 37 3.62 -3.62 2.11
C GLY A 37 4.33 -4.69 1.29
N ASP A 38 4.01 -5.95 1.52
CA ASP A 38 4.57 -7.10 0.79
C ASP A 38 3.78 -7.48 -0.47
N ALA A 39 2.76 -6.71 -0.84
CA ALA A 39 1.96 -6.99 -2.02
C ALA A 39 2.77 -6.81 -3.31
N LYS A 40 2.53 -7.68 -4.29
CA LYS A 40 3.08 -7.52 -5.64
C LYS A 40 2.12 -6.64 -6.44
N VAL A 41 2.59 -5.48 -6.82
CA VAL A 41 1.83 -4.49 -7.60
C VAL A 41 2.63 -4.15 -8.85
N SER A 42 2.13 -4.52 -10.02
CA SER A 42 2.75 -4.26 -11.33
C SER A 42 1.95 -3.25 -12.16
N SER A 43 0.71 -2.99 -11.80
CA SER A 43 -0.20 -2.09 -12.51
C SER A 43 -1.04 -1.27 -11.53
N MET A 44 -1.72 -0.25 -12.04
CA MET A 44 -2.69 0.52 -11.26
C MET A 44 -3.86 -0.37 -10.82
N ASP A 45 -4.30 -1.30 -11.67
CA ASP A 45 -5.36 -2.24 -11.34
C ASP A 45 -4.98 -3.16 -10.16
N ASP A 46 -3.72 -3.60 -10.08
CA ASP A 46 -3.24 -4.39 -8.95
C ASP A 46 -3.23 -3.55 -7.67
N LEU A 47 -2.80 -2.29 -7.77
CA LEU A 47 -2.83 -1.37 -6.63
C LEU A 47 -4.26 -1.17 -6.12
N VAL A 48 -5.20 -0.94 -7.03
CA VAL A 48 -6.63 -0.79 -6.69
C VAL A 48 -7.16 -2.04 -6.00
N LYS A 49 -6.89 -3.24 -6.52
CA LYS A 49 -7.32 -4.49 -5.88
C LYS A 49 -6.80 -4.66 -4.46
N VAL A 50 -5.56 -4.20 -4.20
CA VAL A 50 -4.96 -4.26 -2.87
C VAL A 50 -5.57 -3.22 -1.92
N LYS A 51 -5.92 -2.04 -2.42
CA LYS A 51 -6.29 -0.88 -1.59
C LYS A 51 -7.79 -0.65 -1.45
N VAL A 52 -8.60 -1.13 -2.39
CA VAL A 52 -10.04 -0.87 -2.40
C VAL A 52 -10.81 -2.11 -1.96
N LEU A 53 -11.63 -1.95 -0.95
CA LEU A 53 -12.50 -3.00 -0.41
C LEU A 53 -13.96 -2.61 -0.60
N SER A 54 -14.81 -3.58 -0.88
CA SER A 54 -16.26 -3.39 -0.89
C SER A 54 -16.86 -4.08 0.33
N GLU A 55 -17.64 -3.35 1.12
CA GLU A 55 -18.44 -3.91 2.21
C GLU A 55 -19.88 -4.11 1.75
N GLY A 56 -20.49 -5.20 2.19
CA GLY A 56 -21.87 -5.52 1.84
C GLY A 56 -22.04 -5.89 0.36
N LYS A 57 -23.05 -5.30 -0.28
CA LYS A 57 -23.33 -5.53 -1.70
C LYS A 57 -22.24 -4.89 -2.56
N ARG A 58 -21.74 -5.64 -3.53
CA ARG A 58 -20.71 -5.14 -4.44
C ARG A 58 -21.22 -3.92 -5.21
N THR A 59 -20.46 -2.83 -5.16
CA THR A 59 -20.73 -1.64 -5.97
C THR A 59 -20.22 -1.81 -7.40
N THR A 60 -20.85 -1.13 -8.35
CA THR A 60 -20.38 -0.99 -9.74
C THR A 60 -19.46 0.22 -9.91
N ILE A 61 -19.18 0.96 -8.83
CA ILE A 61 -18.21 2.05 -8.86
C ILE A 61 -16.80 1.43 -8.84
N GLU A 62 -15.97 1.88 -9.74
CA GLU A 62 -14.60 1.40 -9.89
C GLU A 62 -13.60 2.51 -9.56
N ALA A 63 -12.56 2.16 -8.83
CA ALA A 63 -11.41 3.03 -8.67
C ALA A 63 -10.51 2.86 -9.90
N THR A 64 -10.16 3.96 -10.55
CA THR A 64 -9.39 3.95 -11.82
C THR A 64 -7.98 4.50 -11.63
N GLU A 65 -7.79 5.39 -10.68
CA GLU A 65 -6.49 5.99 -10.39
C GLU A 65 -6.35 6.23 -8.88
N MET A 66 -5.13 6.09 -8.41
CA MET A 66 -4.81 6.30 -7.01
C MET A 66 -3.45 6.99 -6.91
N ARG A 67 -3.38 8.02 -6.07
CA ARG A 67 -2.15 8.77 -5.80
C ARG A 67 -1.99 8.93 -4.30
N CYS A 68 -0.78 8.73 -3.84
CA CYS A 68 -0.44 8.93 -2.44
C CYS A 68 0.75 9.87 -2.33
N THR A 69 0.73 10.72 -1.35
CA THR A 69 1.82 11.66 -1.05
C THR A 69 1.88 11.91 0.45
N MET A 70 2.96 12.53 0.89
CA MET A 70 3.08 13.00 2.26
C MET A 70 2.78 14.49 2.32
N THR A 71 1.95 14.89 3.28
CA THR A 71 1.70 16.29 3.65
C THR A 71 2.26 16.49 5.05
N GLY A 72 3.47 17.06 5.15
CA GLY A 72 4.25 16.97 6.38
C GLY A 72 4.61 15.51 6.66
N ASP A 73 4.21 15.00 7.82
CA ASP A 73 4.37 13.62 8.25
C ASP A 73 3.08 12.78 8.14
N LEU A 74 2.04 13.33 7.49
CA LEU A 74 0.75 12.67 7.31
C LEU A 74 0.60 12.13 5.88
N LEU A 75 0.08 10.92 5.78
CA LEU A 75 -0.24 10.29 4.50
C LEU A 75 -1.50 10.94 3.91
N LYS A 76 -1.38 11.46 2.68
CA LYS A 76 -2.49 12.00 1.89
C LYS A 76 -2.75 11.10 0.69
N ILE A 77 -4.03 10.88 0.41
CA ILE A 77 -4.49 9.97 -0.63
C ILE A 77 -5.57 10.63 -1.47
N ASP A 78 -5.45 10.50 -2.78
CA ASP A 78 -6.46 10.87 -3.76
C ASP A 78 -6.81 9.62 -4.58
N VAL A 79 -8.09 9.30 -4.68
CA VAL A 79 -8.59 8.16 -5.46
C VAL A 79 -9.64 8.65 -6.44
N ASN A 80 -9.44 8.37 -7.72
CA ASN A 80 -10.43 8.65 -8.76
C ASN A 80 -11.40 7.47 -8.85
N LEU A 81 -12.67 7.75 -8.64
CA LEU A 81 -13.78 6.81 -8.73
C LEU A 81 -14.56 7.08 -10.02
N ASN A 82 -14.90 6.03 -10.74
CA ASN A 82 -15.65 6.06 -11.97
C ASN A 82 -17.01 5.36 -11.81
N ASN A 83 -18.07 6.01 -12.27
CA ASN A 83 -19.38 5.39 -12.50
C ASN A 83 -19.58 5.25 -14.01
N ASP A 84 -19.27 4.09 -14.57
CA ASP A 84 -19.44 3.79 -15.99
C ASP A 84 -20.88 3.36 -16.34
N SER A 85 -21.77 3.38 -15.37
CA SER A 85 -23.17 3.01 -15.61
C SER A 85 -24.01 4.18 -16.10
N SER A 86 -25.13 3.85 -16.75
CA SER A 86 -26.16 4.82 -17.16
C SER A 86 -27.13 5.18 -16.03
N LYS A 87 -26.74 4.97 -14.77
CA LYS A 87 -27.57 5.24 -13.60
C LYS A 87 -26.81 6.02 -12.56
N VAL A 88 -27.52 6.91 -11.88
CA VAL A 88 -27.01 7.55 -10.67
C VAL A 88 -26.77 6.49 -9.60
N LYS A 89 -25.62 6.54 -8.96
CA LYS A 89 -25.22 5.62 -7.88
C LYS A 89 -25.04 6.35 -6.57
N ARG A 90 -25.58 5.75 -5.50
CA ARG A 90 -25.35 6.20 -4.13
C ARG A 90 -24.41 5.22 -3.46
N VAL A 91 -23.30 5.71 -3.01
CA VAL A 91 -22.31 4.95 -2.26
C VAL A 91 -21.90 5.72 -1.03
N ALA A 92 -21.41 5.04 -0.04
CA ALA A 92 -20.65 5.64 1.03
C ALA A 92 -19.21 5.14 0.95
N TYR A 93 -18.29 5.95 1.36
CA TYR A 93 -16.88 5.57 1.43
C TYR A 93 -16.26 6.01 2.74
N LYS A 94 -15.19 5.33 3.13
CA LYS A 94 -14.33 5.71 4.24
C LYS A 94 -12.90 5.28 3.97
N PHE A 95 -11.96 5.97 4.58
CA PHE A 95 -10.58 5.53 4.64
C PHE A 95 -10.35 4.82 5.97
N ARG A 96 -9.79 3.60 5.88
CA ARG A 96 -9.27 2.84 7.01
C ARG A 96 -7.77 3.03 7.05
N TRP A 97 -7.29 3.64 8.11
CA TRP A 97 -5.88 3.93 8.30
C TRP A 97 -5.21 2.78 9.06
N ILE A 98 -4.02 2.40 8.62
CA ILE A 98 -3.30 1.21 9.10
C ILE A 98 -1.91 1.64 9.54
N ASP A 99 -1.47 1.16 10.70
CA ASP A 99 -0.15 1.37 11.26
C ASP A 99 0.88 0.36 10.72
N ARG A 100 2.10 0.44 11.23
CA ARG A 100 3.22 -0.44 10.83
C ARG A 100 3.02 -1.90 11.20
N GLU A 101 2.24 -2.16 12.23
CA GLU A 101 1.89 -3.48 12.72
C GLU A 101 0.71 -4.10 11.96
N GLY A 102 0.12 -3.35 11.02
CA GLY A 102 -1.06 -3.78 10.27
C GLY A 102 -2.37 -3.60 11.02
N MET A 103 -2.34 -2.88 12.14
CA MET A 103 -3.50 -2.58 12.97
C MET A 103 -4.17 -1.27 12.53
N ARG A 104 -5.37 -1.00 13.01
CA ARG A 104 -6.01 0.29 12.78
C ARG A 104 -5.21 1.39 13.49
N ALA A 105 -4.73 2.36 12.73
CA ALA A 105 -4.05 3.53 13.27
C ALA A 105 -5.02 4.58 13.83
N TRP A 106 -6.30 4.48 13.49
CA TRP A 106 -7.36 5.39 13.91
C TRP A 106 -8.70 4.66 13.99
N GLU A 107 -9.41 4.79 15.10
CA GLU A 107 -10.64 4.02 15.37
C GLU A 107 -11.89 4.67 14.77
N GLU A 108 -11.92 6.00 14.68
CA GLU A 108 -13.06 6.75 14.14
C GLU A 108 -13.05 6.75 12.61
N GLU A 109 -13.59 5.70 12.04
CA GLU A 109 -13.79 5.60 10.58
C GLU A 109 -15.18 6.18 10.23
N VAL A 110 -15.21 7.39 9.71
CA VAL A 110 -16.47 8.05 9.35
C VAL A 110 -16.85 7.73 7.92
N TRP A 111 -18.05 7.20 7.73
CA TRP A 111 -18.65 7.03 6.42
C TRP A 111 -19.03 8.38 5.81
N LYS A 112 -18.60 8.61 4.58
CA LYS A 112 -18.92 9.80 3.80
C LYS A 112 -19.85 9.41 2.64
N PRO A 113 -21.04 10.01 2.54
CA PRO A 113 -21.94 9.75 1.42
C PRO A 113 -21.38 10.34 0.13
N LEU A 114 -21.59 9.65 -0.98
CA LEU A 114 -21.18 10.08 -2.31
C LEU A 114 -22.29 9.76 -3.29
N LEU A 115 -22.72 10.77 -4.05
CA LEU A 115 -23.63 10.65 -5.16
C LEU A 115 -22.81 10.76 -6.46
N MET A 116 -22.84 9.70 -7.26
CA MET A 116 -22.17 9.68 -8.55
C MET A 116 -23.20 9.64 -9.67
N TYR A 117 -23.16 10.65 -10.50
CA TYR A 117 -24.01 10.70 -11.69
C TYR A 117 -23.56 9.66 -12.72
N GLU A 118 -24.45 9.39 -13.68
CA GLU A 118 -24.14 8.54 -14.82
C GLU A 118 -22.89 9.01 -15.56
N SER A 119 -22.05 8.09 -16.00
CA SER A 119 -20.83 8.36 -16.78
C SER A 119 -19.95 9.44 -16.17
N SER A 120 -19.81 9.47 -14.84
CA SER A 120 -19.05 10.50 -14.12
C SER A 120 -17.83 9.95 -13.39
N ASN A 121 -16.85 10.83 -13.24
CA ASN A 121 -15.66 10.59 -12.42
C ASN A 121 -15.62 11.57 -11.24
N ILE A 122 -15.28 11.09 -10.06
CA ILE A 122 -15.12 11.91 -8.88
C ILE A 122 -13.85 11.49 -8.16
N THR A 123 -13.03 12.46 -7.76
CA THR A 123 -11.88 12.19 -6.90
C THR A 123 -12.28 12.34 -5.44
N VAL A 124 -12.07 11.30 -4.66
CA VAL A 124 -12.19 11.31 -3.21
C VAL A 124 -10.82 11.41 -2.57
N SER A 125 -10.70 12.27 -1.58
CA SER A 125 -9.43 12.54 -0.91
C SER A 125 -9.52 12.24 0.57
N GLY A 126 -8.40 11.81 1.15
CA GLY A 126 -8.23 11.62 2.58
C GLY A 126 -6.82 12.00 3.03
N VAL A 127 -6.75 12.53 4.24
CA VAL A 127 -5.48 12.76 4.93
C VAL A 127 -5.53 11.97 6.23
N ALA A 128 -4.46 11.22 6.51
CA ALA A 128 -4.37 10.46 7.74
C ALA A 128 -4.47 11.38 8.96
N PRO A 129 -5.28 11.03 9.96
CA PRO A 129 -5.44 11.86 11.15
C PRO A 129 -4.24 11.77 12.11
N THR A 130 -3.32 10.85 11.86
CA THR A 130 -2.13 10.61 12.68
C THR A 130 -0.95 10.17 11.82
N ASN A 131 0.26 10.50 12.24
CA ASN A 131 1.50 10.06 11.61
C ASN A 131 1.83 8.58 11.87
N LYS A 132 1.06 7.90 12.72
CA LYS A 132 1.16 6.44 12.90
C LYS A 132 0.61 5.68 11.69
N ALA A 133 -0.28 6.29 10.92
CA ALA A 133 -0.84 5.69 9.72
C ALA A 133 0.21 5.67 8.60
N VAL A 134 0.66 4.49 8.25
CA VAL A 134 1.65 4.25 7.19
C VAL A 134 1.04 3.57 5.97
N ASP A 135 -0.20 3.10 6.09
CA ASP A 135 -0.95 2.45 5.03
C ASP A 135 -2.46 2.74 5.17
N PHE A 136 -3.24 2.35 4.19
CA PHE A 136 -4.67 2.59 4.17
C PHE A 136 -5.42 1.54 3.36
N ARG A 137 -6.75 1.53 3.55
CA ARG A 137 -7.72 0.92 2.63
C ARG A 137 -8.84 1.92 2.37
N LEU A 138 -9.26 2.03 1.11
CA LEU A 138 -10.51 2.70 0.76
C LEU A 138 -11.63 1.67 0.82
N VAL A 139 -12.63 1.92 1.64
CA VAL A 139 -13.78 1.03 1.79
C VAL A 139 -14.99 1.67 1.14
N LEU A 140 -15.63 0.96 0.22
CA LEU A 140 -16.83 1.39 -0.48
C LEU A 140 -18.03 0.56 -0.01
N LEU A 141 -19.15 1.21 0.17
CA LEU A 141 -20.43 0.60 0.54
C LEU A 141 -21.52 1.07 -0.43
N SER A 142 -22.13 0.13 -1.15
CA SER A 142 -23.32 0.43 -1.96
C SER A 142 -24.51 0.72 -1.07
N GLN A 143 -25.23 1.78 -1.37
CA GLN A 143 -26.47 2.18 -0.65
C GLN A 143 -27.74 1.88 -1.46
N GLU A 144 -27.64 0.97 -2.45
CA GLU A 144 -28.75 0.51 -3.28
C GLU A 144 -29.36 -0.80 -2.79
#